data_9693f723a6135f2201dae3e57ebf9637
#
_entry.id   9693f723a6135f2201dae3e57ebf9637
#
_cell.length_a   1.000
_cell.length_b   1.000
_cell.length_c   1.000
_cell.angle_alpha   90.00
_cell.angle_beta   90.00
_cell.angle_gamma   90.00
#
_symmetry.space_group_name_H-M   'P 1'
#
loop_
_entity.id
_entity.type
_entity.pdbx_description
1 polymer ?
#
loop_
_entity_poly.entity_id
_entity_poly.type
_entity_poly.pdbx_seq_one_letter_code
_entity_poly.pdbx_strand_id
1 'polypeptide(L)'
;MKKLLNLTIIFTIILSLTFIPAIPTNAAAKVNITYYAGKGYFKAKSNRSKSKITIKNNLNKKRGYAPSIRRNGYTFTGWYTKKKGGKKYSASTIIKKKLKLYPHWVKRYKINTNYFVPMGLSFDNLDEFQKYYGSMTVLKKNIKKHVFPGIVKCKTSSEDILNFFVMDSSGEDKDKPFSYSIQYANCKLKNVINIKKTTSMDVFLKKLGVNQYNFNSKKHTIDFICGKCYCNFHNDDDAEYEDIWWTIKMNDNNQLTPVTVVNFQRITDWEVW
;
A
#
# COMPACT_ATOMS: atom_id res chain seq x y z
N MET A 1 -17.06 -82.73 9.07
CA MET A 1 -17.74 -81.65 9.81
C MET A 1 -16.88 -80.37 10.02
N LYS A 2 -15.62 -80.46 10.47
CA LYS A 2 -14.78 -79.28 10.71
C LYS A 2 -14.51 -78.36 9.45
N LYS A 3 -14.38 -78.96 8.26
CA LYS A 3 -14.14 -78.20 7.03
C LYS A 3 -15.39 -77.44 6.55
N LEU A 4 -16.56 -78.01 6.75
CA LEU A 4 -17.84 -77.34 6.39
C LEU A 4 -18.14 -76.09 7.32
N LEU A 5 -17.81 -76.26 8.62
CA LEU A 5 -18.01 -75.20 9.61
C LEU A 5 -17.12 -73.98 9.34
N ASN A 6 -15.84 -74.19 8.92
CA ASN A 6 -14.94 -73.10 8.57
C ASN A 6 -15.38 -72.37 7.29
N LEU A 7 -15.98 -73.06 6.31
CA LEU A 7 -16.47 -72.41 5.09
C LEU A 7 -17.68 -71.50 5.37
N THR A 8 -18.57 -71.94 6.25
CA THR A 8 -19.78 -71.19 6.67
C THR A 8 -19.40 -69.91 7.43
N ILE A 9 -18.38 -69.97 8.32
CA ILE A 9 -17.89 -68.80 9.08
C ILE A 9 -17.23 -67.79 8.13
N ILE A 10 -16.43 -68.23 7.16
CA ILE A 10 -15.81 -67.33 6.18
C ILE A 10 -16.89 -66.66 5.30
N PHE A 11 -17.92 -67.37 4.88
CA PHE A 11 -18.99 -66.80 4.06
C PHE A 11 -19.85 -65.79 4.83
N THR A 12 -20.10 -66.00 6.12
CA THR A 12 -20.81 -65.02 6.97
C THR A 12 -19.97 -63.76 7.23
N ILE A 13 -18.64 -63.90 7.39
CA ILE A 13 -17.75 -62.70 7.53
C ILE A 13 -17.67 -61.89 6.24
N ILE A 14 -17.61 -62.55 5.07
CA ILE A 14 -17.59 -61.86 3.77
C ILE A 14 -18.93 -61.19 3.50
N LEU A 15 -20.08 -61.76 3.87
CA LEU A 15 -21.41 -61.20 3.68
C LEU A 15 -21.68 -60.01 4.62
N SER A 16 -21.08 -59.98 5.82
CA SER A 16 -21.18 -58.87 6.74
C SER A 16 -20.35 -57.63 6.35
N LEU A 17 -19.27 -57.83 5.57
CA LEU A 17 -18.44 -56.75 5.07
C LEU A 17 -19.03 -56.00 3.85
N THR A 18 -20.06 -56.55 3.21
CA THR A 18 -20.73 -55.90 2.05
C THR A 18 -21.84 -54.97 2.42
N PHE A 19 -22.30 -54.95 3.70
CA PHE A 19 -23.25 -53.98 4.22
C PHE A 19 -22.59 -52.88 5.04
N ILE A 20 -21.59 -52.20 4.47
CA ILE A 20 -21.22 -50.87 4.98
C ILE A 20 -22.32 -49.96 4.44
N PRO A 21 -23.22 -49.43 5.26
CA PRO A 21 -24.17 -48.41 4.79
C PRO A 21 -23.34 -47.26 4.26
N ALA A 22 -23.49 -46.96 2.97
CA ALA A 22 -22.90 -45.78 2.40
C ALA A 22 -23.31 -44.60 3.27
N ILE A 23 -22.43 -44.06 4.10
CA ILE A 23 -22.68 -42.84 4.86
C ILE A 23 -23.05 -41.80 3.81
N PRO A 24 -24.28 -41.29 3.82
CA PRO A 24 -24.68 -40.29 2.85
C PRO A 24 -23.72 -39.10 3.05
N THR A 25 -22.78 -38.92 2.12
CA THR A 25 -21.99 -37.70 2.05
C THR A 25 -22.98 -36.59 1.74
N ASN A 26 -23.56 -35.99 2.77
CA ASN A 26 -24.39 -34.81 2.62
C ASN A 26 -23.53 -33.72 1.93
N ALA A 27 -23.62 -33.70 0.62
CA ALA A 27 -22.98 -32.67 -0.17
C ALA A 27 -23.45 -31.31 0.36
N ALA A 28 -22.55 -30.57 1.00
CA ALA A 28 -22.90 -29.30 1.63
C ALA A 28 -23.68 -28.41 0.63
N ALA A 29 -24.89 -28.01 1.00
CA ALA A 29 -25.74 -27.19 0.16
C ALA A 29 -24.96 -25.95 -0.33
N LYS A 30 -24.97 -25.73 -1.63
CA LYS A 30 -24.25 -24.63 -2.29
C LYS A 30 -25.17 -23.44 -2.51
N VAL A 31 -24.62 -22.24 -2.36
CA VAL A 31 -25.34 -20.98 -2.55
C VAL A 31 -24.49 -20.02 -3.40
N ASN A 32 -25.16 -19.23 -4.25
CA ASN A 32 -24.53 -18.29 -5.13
C ASN A 32 -24.24 -16.95 -4.44
N ILE A 33 -22.99 -16.46 -4.56
CA ILE A 33 -22.61 -15.10 -4.23
C ILE A 33 -22.28 -14.39 -5.53
N THR A 34 -23.04 -13.35 -5.85
CA THR A 34 -22.81 -12.52 -7.04
C THR A 34 -22.12 -11.23 -6.67
N TYR A 35 -20.94 -11.00 -7.24
CA TYR A 35 -20.12 -9.79 -7.08
C TYR A 35 -20.32 -8.89 -8.29
N TYR A 36 -20.72 -7.65 -8.09
CA TYR A 36 -20.89 -6.66 -9.15
C TYR A 36 -19.64 -5.79 -9.24
N ALA A 37 -19.16 -5.50 -10.46
CA ALA A 37 -18.04 -4.60 -10.67
C ALA A 37 -18.39 -3.13 -10.36
N GLY A 38 -19.64 -2.74 -10.57
CA GLY A 38 -20.09 -1.35 -10.44
C GLY A 38 -19.33 -0.43 -11.39
N LYS A 39 -18.69 0.62 -10.84
CA LYS A 39 -17.80 1.54 -11.58
C LYS A 39 -16.34 1.07 -11.62
N GLY A 40 -16.03 -0.13 -11.10
CA GLY A 40 -14.72 -0.75 -11.15
C GLY A 40 -14.63 -1.86 -12.18
N TYR A 41 -13.50 -2.57 -12.19
CA TYR A 41 -13.26 -3.76 -13.02
C TYR A 41 -12.54 -4.85 -12.21
N PHE A 42 -12.79 -6.12 -12.55
CA PHE A 42 -12.09 -7.24 -11.91
C PHE A 42 -10.65 -7.32 -12.39
N LYS A 43 -9.71 -7.63 -11.48
CA LYS A 43 -8.26 -7.63 -11.81
C LYS A 43 -7.87 -8.78 -12.76
N ALA A 44 -8.49 -9.95 -12.61
CA ALA A 44 -8.20 -11.11 -13.46
C ALA A 44 -8.55 -10.79 -14.92
N LYS A 45 -7.63 -11.07 -15.85
CA LYS A 45 -7.79 -10.78 -17.30
C LYS A 45 -9.09 -11.39 -17.85
N SER A 46 -9.40 -12.65 -17.52
CA SER A 46 -10.62 -13.37 -17.95
C SER A 46 -11.94 -12.77 -17.47
N ASN A 47 -11.90 -11.87 -16.51
CA ASN A 47 -13.07 -11.28 -15.90
C ASN A 47 -13.12 -9.74 -16.04
N ARG A 48 -12.10 -9.13 -16.67
CA ARG A 48 -11.94 -7.66 -16.70
C ARG A 48 -13.12 -6.93 -17.34
N SER A 49 -13.72 -7.49 -18.38
CA SER A 49 -14.87 -6.94 -19.08
C SER A 49 -16.22 -7.29 -18.45
N LYS A 50 -16.25 -8.19 -17.47
CA LYS A 50 -17.49 -8.65 -16.85
C LYS A 50 -18.04 -7.61 -15.88
N SER A 51 -19.35 -7.33 -15.97
CA SER A 51 -20.06 -6.47 -15.02
C SER A 51 -20.35 -7.17 -13.69
N LYS A 52 -20.34 -8.50 -13.67
CA LYS A 52 -20.57 -9.34 -12.47
C LYS A 52 -19.88 -10.70 -12.58
N ILE A 53 -19.54 -11.28 -11.43
CA ILE A 53 -19.03 -12.65 -11.28
C ILE A 53 -19.89 -13.35 -10.24
N THR A 54 -20.28 -14.60 -10.49
CA THR A 54 -20.99 -15.46 -9.52
C THR A 54 -20.08 -16.59 -9.09
N ILE A 55 -19.92 -16.74 -7.77
CA ILE A 55 -19.12 -17.81 -7.15
C ILE A 55 -20.07 -18.67 -6.31
N LYS A 56 -20.00 -19.98 -6.52
CA LYS A 56 -20.68 -20.97 -5.66
C LYS A 56 -19.93 -21.09 -4.35
N ASN A 57 -20.64 -21.03 -3.24
CA ASN A 57 -20.06 -21.17 -1.90
C ASN A 57 -20.89 -22.17 -1.08
N ASN A 58 -20.28 -22.80 -0.09
CA ASN A 58 -20.99 -23.70 0.79
C ASN A 58 -21.82 -22.91 1.79
N LEU A 59 -23.09 -23.31 1.95
CA LEU A 59 -24.00 -22.72 2.94
C LEU A 59 -23.43 -22.95 4.35
N ASN A 60 -23.65 -22.02 5.26
CA ASN A 60 -23.18 -22.04 6.65
C ASN A 60 -21.64 -22.12 6.82
N LYS A 61 -20.86 -21.87 5.77
CA LYS A 61 -19.40 -21.74 5.82
C LYS A 61 -18.97 -20.29 5.66
N LYS A 62 -17.72 -19.98 6.04
CA LYS A 62 -17.11 -18.67 5.81
C LYS A 62 -17.11 -18.36 4.31
N ARG A 63 -17.27 -17.07 3.95
CA ARG A 63 -17.30 -16.62 2.55
C ARG A 63 -16.05 -17.03 1.76
N GLY A 64 -14.87 -17.03 2.43
CA GLY A 64 -13.63 -17.36 1.77
C GLY A 64 -13.23 -16.34 0.67
N TYR A 65 -12.84 -16.84 -0.49
CA TYR A 65 -12.37 -16.04 -1.61
C TYR A 65 -13.41 -15.02 -2.12
N ALA A 66 -12.94 -13.82 -2.44
CA ALA A 66 -13.69 -12.79 -3.15
C ALA A 66 -12.84 -12.26 -4.30
N PRO A 67 -13.44 -11.96 -5.46
CA PRO A 67 -12.69 -11.48 -6.61
C PRO A 67 -12.02 -10.13 -6.28
N SER A 68 -10.75 -10.00 -6.70
CA SER A 68 -10.03 -8.74 -6.61
C SER A 68 -10.58 -7.75 -7.63
N ILE A 69 -10.77 -6.49 -7.22
CA ILE A 69 -11.36 -5.44 -8.04
C ILE A 69 -10.55 -4.15 -7.94
N ARG A 70 -10.55 -3.36 -9.02
CA ARG A 70 -9.92 -2.03 -9.08
C ARG A 70 -10.86 -0.99 -9.65
N ARG A 71 -10.58 0.26 -9.29
CA ARG A 71 -11.15 1.47 -9.90
C ARG A 71 -10.09 2.56 -9.85
N ASN A 72 -9.78 3.14 -11.02
CA ASN A 72 -8.75 4.18 -11.12
C ASN A 72 -9.09 5.39 -10.24
N GLY A 73 -8.11 5.86 -9.49
CA GLY A 73 -8.26 7.00 -8.57
C GLY A 73 -9.08 6.71 -7.29
N TYR A 74 -9.37 5.43 -6.98
CA TYR A 74 -10.14 5.03 -5.80
C TYR A 74 -9.47 3.89 -5.05
N THR A 75 -9.67 3.86 -3.73
CA THR A 75 -9.32 2.74 -2.86
C THR A 75 -10.57 1.88 -2.61
N PHE A 76 -10.43 0.57 -2.78
CA PHE A 76 -11.48 -0.39 -2.45
C PHE A 76 -11.61 -0.54 -0.94
N THR A 77 -12.82 -0.36 -0.41
CA THR A 77 -13.08 -0.42 1.05
C THR A 77 -13.80 -1.69 1.49
N GLY A 78 -14.25 -2.49 0.53
CA GLY A 78 -14.87 -3.78 0.81
C GLY A 78 -16.09 -4.08 -0.06
N TRP A 79 -16.59 -5.29 0.12
CA TRP A 79 -17.84 -5.78 -0.46
C TRP A 79 -19.01 -5.53 0.49
N TYR A 80 -20.12 -5.02 -0.02
CA TYR A 80 -21.30 -4.64 0.77
C TYR A 80 -22.59 -5.16 0.15
N THR A 81 -23.64 -5.33 0.97
CA THR A 81 -24.95 -5.83 0.53
C THR A 81 -25.76 -4.84 -0.30
N LYS A 82 -25.41 -3.55 -0.28
CA LYS A 82 -26.09 -2.49 -1.04
C LYS A 82 -25.05 -1.61 -1.78
N LYS A 83 -25.46 -0.94 -2.85
CA LYS A 83 -24.64 0.01 -3.60
C LYS A 83 -24.21 1.22 -2.77
N LYS A 84 -25.04 1.67 -1.84
CA LYS A 84 -24.79 2.70 -0.83
C LYS A 84 -25.19 2.16 0.54
N GLY A 85 -24.33 2.31 1.55
CA GLY A 85 -24.54 1.71 2.86
C GLY A 85 -24.54 0.17 2.82
N GLY A 86 -25.38 -0.45 3.67
CA GLY A 86 -25.50 -1.90 3.77
C GLY A 86 -24.41 -2.53 4.65
N LYS A 87 -24.53 -3.84 4.87
CA LYS A 87 -23.59 -4.61 5.69
C LYS A 87 -22.33 -4.92 4.90
N LYS A 88 -21.17 -4.69 5.51
CA LYS A 88 -19.86 -5.11 4.96
C LYS A 88 -19.68 -6.62 5.14
N TYR A 89 -19.18 -7.29 4.11
CA TYR A 89 -18.87 -8.71 4.11
C TYR A 89 -17.35 -8.94 4.02
N SER A 90 -16.79 -9.59 5.03
CA SER A 90 -15.40 -10.03 5.08
C SER A 90 -15.25 -11.51 4.66
N ALA A 91 -14.02 -11.99 4.53
CA ALA A 91 -13.73 -13.41 4.28
C ALA A 91 -14.28 -14.33 5.40
N SER A 92 -14.30 -13.85 6.64
CA SER A 92 -14.80 -14.57 7.81
C SER A 92 -16.33 -14.60 7.93
N THR A 93 -17.07 -13.82 7.11
CA THR A 93 -18.54 -13.79 7.20
C THR A 93 -19.16 -15.12 6.80
N ILE A 94 -19.98 -15.68 7.66
CA ILE A 94 -20.71 -16.94 7.38
C ILE A 94 -21.85 -16.67 6.40
N ILE A 95 -21.93 -17.49 5.35
CA ILE A 95 -22.93 -17.37 4.29
C ILE A 95 -24.16 -18.20 4.64
N LYS A 96 -25.26 -17.53 4.92
CA LYS A 96 -26.53 -18.16 5.27
C LYS A 96 -27.58 -18.20 4.15
N LYS A 97 -27.31 -17.47 3.03
CA LYS A 97 -28.24 -17.38 1.89
C LYS A 97 -27.54 -16.81 0.65
N LYS A 98 -28.20 -16.87 -0.50
CA LYS A 98 -27.80 -16.18 -1.73
C LYS A 98 -27.54 -14.69 -1.46
N LEU A 99 -26.42 -14.15 -2.01
CA LEU A 99 -25.99 -12.78 -1.78
C LEU A 99 -25.71 -12.06 -3.09
N LYS A 100 -25.98 -10.75 -3.09
CA LYS A 100 -25.51 -9.79 -4.09
C LYS A 100 -24.57 -8.81 -3.37
N LEU A 101 -23.33 -8.69 -3.82
CA LEU A 101 -22.31 -7.86 -3.19
C LEU A 101 -21.83 -6.78 -4.17
N TYR A 102 -21.72 -5.57 -3.65
CA TYR A 102 -21.36 -4.35 -4.37
C TYR A 102 -20.07 -3.79 -3.79
N PRO A 103 -19.13 -3.32 -4.62
CA PRO A 103 -17.89 -2.73 -4.13
C PRO A 103 -18.15 -1.31 -3.63
N HIS A 104 -17.59 -0.99 -2.47
CA HIS A 104 -17.52 0.40 -2.02
C HIS A 104 -16.13 0.96 -2.21
N TRP A 105 -16.08 2.27 -2.46
CA TRP A 105 -14.89 2.98 -2.87
C TRP A 105 -14.75 4.30 -2.13
N VAL A 106 -13.53 4.69 -1.84
CA VAL A 106 -13.19 6.05 -1.43
C VAL A 106 -12.27 6.69 -2.46
N LYS A 107 -12.52 7.93 -2.83
CA LYS A 107 -11.66 8.68 -3.77
C LYS A 107 -10.29 8.92 -3.12
N ARG A 108 -9.22 8.59 -3.84
CA ARG A 108 -7.85 8.82 -3.38
C ARG A 108 -7.52 10.30 -3.35
N TYR A 109 -6.56 10.66 -2.52
CA TYR A 109 -5.87 11.93 -2.64
C TYR A 109 -5.13 12.00 -3.98
N LYS A 110 -5.00 13.20 -4.52
CA LYS A 110 -4.08 13.50 -5.60
C LYS A 110 -2.74 13.87 -4.94
N ILE A 111 -1.72 13.08 -5.21
CA ILE A 111 -0.36 13.33 -4.72
C ILE A 111 0.35 14.19 -5.77
N ASN A 112 1.05 15.22 -5.31
CA ASN A 112 1.96 16.00 -6.14
C ASN A 112 3.30 15.26 -6.22
N THR A 113 3.47 14.45 -7.26
CA THR A 113 4.66 13.62 -7.44
C THR A 113 5.93 14.43 -7.68
N ASN A 114 5.83 15.71 -8.05
CA ASN A 114 7.00 16.59 -8.21
C ASN A 114 7.80 16.74 -6.92
N TYR A 115 7.19 16.47 -5.76
CA TYR A 115 7.90 16.44 -4.48
C TYR A 115 8.83 15.24 -4.31
N PHE A 116 8.62 14.17 -5.07
CA PHE A 116 9.41 12.94 -4.96
C PHE A 116 10.50 12.83 -6.02
N VAL A 117 10.25 13.36 -7.22
CA VAL A 117 11.19 13.27 -8.33
C VAL A 117 12.60 13.69 -7.94
N PRO A 118 12.82 14.86 -7.30
CA PRO A 118 14.18 15.31 -7.02
C PRO A 118 14.84 14.59 -5.84
N MET A 119 14.12 13.75 -5.09
CA MET A 119 14.71 13.00 -3.97
C MET A 119 15.68 11.91 -4.44
N GLY A 120 15.52 11.43 -5.66
CA GLY A 120 16.42 10.48 -6.29
C GLY A 120 17.50 11.11 -7.18
N LEU A 121 17.57 12.44 -7.25
CA LEU A 121 18.50 13.16 -8.14
C LEU A 121 19.64 13.79 -7.36
N SER A 122 20.77 13.92 -8.04
CA SER A 122 21.92 14.71 -7.60
C SER A 122 22.20 15.79 -8.62
N PHE A 123 22.52 16.99 -8.15
CA PHE A 123 22.84 18.15 -9.01
C PHE A 123 24.09 18.87 -8.52
N ASP A 124 24.79 19.51 -9.45
CA ASP A 124 26.04 20.24 -9.17
C ASP A 124 25.79 21.55 -8.39
N ASN A 125 24.58 22.07 -8.41
CA ASN A 125 24.21 23.25 -7.62
C ASN A 125 22.77 23.17 -7.08
N LEU A 126 22.50 23.96 -6.03
CA LEU A 126 21.20 24.00 -5.36
C LEU A 126 20.08 24.60 -6.21
N ASP A 127 20.42 25.49 -7.17
CA ASP A 127 19.42 26.22 -7.93
C ASP A 127 18.65 25.29 -8.87
N GLU A 128 19.24 24.17 -9.25
CA GLU A 128 18.57 23.17 -10.08
C GLU A 128 17.36 22.53 -9.39
N PHE A 129 17.34 22.51 -8.06
CA PHE A 129 16.17 22.04 -7.31
C PHE A 129 15.00 23.04 -7.34
N GLN A 130 15.23 24.30 -7.67
CA GLN A 130 14.16 25.34 -7.69
C GLN A 130 13.07 25.04 -8.72
N LYS A 131 13.38 24.31 -9.81
CA LYS A 131 12.36 23.87 -10.79
C LYS A 131 11.30 22.92 -10.19
N TYR A 132 11.62 22.27 -9.06
CA TYR A 132 10.70 21.35 -8.38
C TYR A 132 10.01 21.99 -7.18
N TYR A 133 10.71 22.81 -6.42
CA TYR A 133 10.27 23.33 -5.13
C TYR A 133 10.03 24.85 -5.12
N GLY A 134 10.26 25.51 -6.24
CA GLY A 134 10.25 26.99 -6.32
C GLY A 134 11.49 27.61 -5.69
N SER A 135 11.47 28.91 -5.48
CA SER A 135 12.60 29.63 -4.88
C SER A 135 12.94 29.09 -3.48
N MET A 136 14.25 29.03 -3.20
CA MET A 136 14.77 28.50 -1.95
C MET A 136 15.69 29.50 -1.27
N THR A 137 15.64 29.58 0.07
CA THR A 137 16.55 30.35 0.89
C THR A 137 17.39 29.41 1.75
N VAL A 138 18.69 29.56 1.69
CA VAL A 138 19.62 28.79 2.54
C VAL A 138 19.49 29.28 3.99
N LEU A 139 19.09 28.38 4.88
CA LEU A 139 18.98 28.64 6.31
C LEU A 139 20.26 28.30 7.07
N LYS A 140 20.93 27.23 6.64
CA LYS A 140 22.17 26.75 7.25
C LYS A 140 23.01 26.06 6.20
N LYS A 141 24.30 26.35 6.22
CA LYS A 141 25.30 25.69 5.37
C LYS A 141 26.43 25.22 6.27
N ASN A 142 26.68 23.91 6.30
CA ASN A 142 27.79 23.30 7.01
C ASN A 142 28.55 22.41 6.04
N ILE A 143 29.40 23.03 5.25
CA ILE A 143 30.29 22.37 4.30
C ILE A 143 31.72 22.74 4.74
N LYS A 144 32.51 21.75 5.10
CA LYS A 144 33.92 21.90 5.45
C LYS A 144 34.74 21.16 4.41
N LYS A 145 35.81 21.78 3.95
CA LYS A 145 36.76 21.16 3.00
C LYS A 145 37.26 19.85 3.58
N HIS A 146 37.19 18.77 2.81
CA HIS A 146 37.56 17.39 3.21
C HIS A 146 36.81 16.77 4.38
N VAL A 147 35.63 17.33 4.77
CA VAL A 147 34.73 16.74 5.77
C VAL A 147 33.37 16.48 5.12
N PHE A 148 33.11 15.28 4.69
CA PHE A 148 31.89 14.90 3.97
C PHE A 148 31.17 13.75 4.70
N PRO A 149 29.81 13.71 4.56
CA PRO A 149 28.98 14.64 3.83
C PRO A 149 28.82 16.00 4.53
N GLY A 150 28.84 17.08 3.75
CA GLY A 150 28.36 18.37 4.19
C GLY A 150 26.82 18.40 4.26
N ILE A 151 26.28 19.38 5.00
CA ILE A 151 24.83 19.54 5.12
C ILE A 151 24.42 20.97 4.74
N VAL A 152 23.42 21.09 3.86
CA VAL A 152 22.75 22.36 3.58
C VAL A 152 21.27 22.23 3.89
N LYS A 153 20.74 23.22 4.64
CA LYS A 153 19.32 23.31 4.96
C LYS A 153 18.72 24.50 4.25
N CYS A 154 17.68 24.27 3.48
CA CYS A 154 16.96 25.30 2.73
C CYS A 154 15.50 25.39 3.14
N LYS A 155 14.91 26.58 3.01
CA LYS A 155 13.49 26.83 3.12
C LYS A 155 12.96 27.24 1.74
N THR A 156 11.89 26.58 1.29
CA THR A 156 11.21 26.92 0.03
C THR A 156 10.26 28.10 0.20
N SER A 157 9.83 28.72 -0.90
CA SER A 157 8.75 29.72 -0.90
C SER A 157 7.42 29.20 -0.35
N SER A 158 7.17 27.87 -0.41
CA SER A 158 6.02 27.19 0.19
C SER A 158 6.22 26.85 1.66
N GLU A 159 7.34 27.34 2.26
CA GLU A 159 7.75 27.11 3.66
C GLU A 159 8.09 25.64 4.01
N ASP A 160 8.37 24.81 3.03
CA ASP A 160 8.90 23.46 3.23
C ASP A 160 10.39 23.55 3.54
N ILE A 161 10.89 22.59 4.32
CA ILE A 161 12.31 22.53 4.71
C ILE A 161 12.97 21.34 4.03
N LEU A 162 13.97 21.63 3.24
CA LEU A 162 14.79 20.62 2.53
C LEU A 162 16.16 20.53 3.19
N ASN A 163 16.64 19.31 3.36
CA ASN A 163 17.96 19.04 3.88
C ASN A 163 18.74 18.26 2.82
N PHE A 164 19.87 18.81 2.44
CA PHE A 164 20.73 18.27 1.39
C PHE A 164 21.98 17.69 2.00
N PHE A 165 22.36 16.51 1.53
CA PHE A 165 23.74 16.06 1.59
C PHE A 165 24.54 16.74 0.49
N VAL A 166 25.78 17.10 0.83
CA VAL A 166 26.74 17.67 -0.10
C VAL A 166 27.95 16.76 -0.09
N MET A 167 28.26 16.20 -1.24
CA MET A 167 29.41 15.35 -1.47
C MET A 167 30.46 16.12 -2.26
N ASP A 168 31.74 15.84 -2.00
CA ASP A 168 32.86 16.36 -2.77
C ASP A 168 33.07 15.46 -3.98
N SER A 169 32.90 16.01 -5.17
CA SER A 169 33.19 15.32 -6.43
C SER A 169 34.61 15.63 -6.95
N SER A 170 35.44 16.37 -6.18
CA SER A 170 36.76 16.86 -6.62
C SER A 170 37.81 15.77 -6.86
N GLY A 171 37.49 14.48 -6.62
CA GLY A 171 38.35 13.36 -7.00
C GLY A 171 38.40 13.08 -8.50
N GLU A 172 37.32 13.41 -9.23
CA GLU A 172 37.17 13.08 -10.66
C GLU A 172 37.04 14.32 -11.57
N ASP A 173 36.45 15.41 -11.09
CA ASP A 173 36.20 16.62 -11.87
C ASP A 173 36.44 17.88 -11.02
N LYS A 174 37.58 18.52 -11.23
CA LYS A 174 37.98 19.74 -10.49
C LYS A 174 37.08 20.95 -10.77
N ASP A 175 36.33 20.94 -11.87
CA ASP A 175 35.43 22.01 -12.27
C ASP A 175 34.04 21.90 -11.62
N LYS A 176 33.73 20.74 -11.01
CA LYS A 176 32.47 20.47 -10.33
C LYS A 176 32.69 20.02 -8.87
N PRO A 177 33.02 20.94 -7.96
CA PRO A 177 33.55 20.56 -6.64
C PRO A 177 32.51 19.93 -5.71
N PHE A 178 31.20 20.04 -6.01
CA PHE A 178 30.16 19.56 -5.11
C PHE A 178 28.97 18.97 -5.86
N SER A 179 28.39 17.91 -5.31
CA SER A 179 27.08 17.42 -5.70
C SER A 179 26.09 17.51 -4.52
N TYR A 180 24.86 17.89 -4.81
CA TYR A 180 23.79 18.07 -3.83
C TYR A 180 22.71 17.05 -4.07
N SER A 181 22.35 16.31 -3.02
CA SER A 181 21.22 15.38 -3.04
C SER A 181 20.32 15.60 -1.83
N ILE A 182 19.00 15.36 -1.96
CA ILE A 182 18.08 15.51 -0.84
C ILE A 182 18.19 14.31 0.08
N GLN A 183 18.57 14.55 1.33
CA GLN A 183 18.54 13.54 2.38
C GLN A 183 17.13 13.30 2.89
N TYR A 184 16.44 14.38 3.29
CA TYR A 184 15.06 14.35 3.72
C TYR A 184 14.39 15.70 3.49
N ALA A 185 13.07 15.67 3.33
CA ALA A 185 12.24 16.86 3.15
C ALA A 185 11.11 16.89 4.18
N ASN A 186 10.95 18.02 4.85
CA ASN A 186 9.83 18.30 5.75
C ASN A 186 8.85 19.23 5.05
N CYS A 187 7.73 18.70 4.60
CA CYS A 187 6.78 19.42 3.78
C CYS A 187 5.42 19.54 4.47
N LYS A 188 4.70 20.63 4.23
CA LYS A 188 3.30 20.73 4.67
C LYS A 188 2.44 19.80 3.82
N LEU A 189 1.56 19.04 4.44
CA LEU A 189 0.70 18.08 3.75
C LEU A 189 -0.08 18.70 2.58
N LYS A 190 -0.57 19.93 2.72
CA LYS A 190 -1.29 20.64 1.65
C LYS A 190 -0.48 20.85 0.37
N ASN A 191 0.85 20.91 0.47
CA ASN A 191 1.75 21.09 -0.66
C ASN A 191 1.97 19.76 -1.44
N VAL A 192 1.89 18.66 -0.73
CA VAL A 192 2.14 17.31 -1.26
C VAL A 192 0.87 16.62 -1.73
N ILE A 193 -0.24 16.82 -1.02
CA ILE A 193 -1.54 16.21 -1.33
C ILE A 193 -2.66 17.25 -1.26
N ASN A 194 -3.76 16.98 -1.99
CA ASN A 194 -4.92 17.88 -2.02
C ASN A 194 -5.83 17.78 -0.77
N ILE A 195 -5.23 17.77 0.42
CA ILE A 195 -5.96 17.81 1.69
C ILE A 195 -6.42 19.25 1.97
N LYS A 196 -7.71 19.43 2.24
CA LYS A 196 -8.30 20.77 2.45
C LYS A 196 -8.82 21.00 3.86
N LYS A 197 -8.97 19.94 4.66
CA LYS A 197 -9.55 19.99 6.01
C LYS A 197 -8.94 18.90 6.90
N THR A 198 -9.08 19.10 8.20
CA THR A 198 -8.70 18.11 9.21
C THR A 198 -9.35 16.76 8.93
N THR A 199 -8.59 15.70 9.08
CA THR A 199 -9.03 14.31 8.82
C THR A 199 -8.40 13.35 9.83
N SER A 200 -9.12 12.30 10.19
CA SER A 200 -8.56 11.23 11.04
C SER A 200 -7.53 10.41 10.28
N MET A 201 -6.62 9.78 11.01
CA MET A 201 -5.58 8.88 10.51
C MET A 201 -6.19 7.80 9.57
N ASP A 202 -7.24 7.10 10.00
CA ASP A 202 -7.86 6.02 9.20
C ASP A 202 -8.42 6.51 7.86
N VAL A 203 -9.05 7.67 7.85
CA VAL A 203 -9.59 8.27 6.62
C VAL A 203 -8.45 8.70 5.70
N PHE A 204 -7.38 9.26 6.28
CA PHE A 204 -6.19 9.69 5.55
C PHE A 204 -5.50 8.50 4.86
N LEU A 205 -5.12 7.47 5.61
CA LEU A 205 -4.47 6.27 5.07
C LEU A 205 -5.31 5.58 4.00
N LYS A 206 -6.62 5.45 4.24
CA LYS A 206 -7.55 4.91 3.26
C LYS A 206 -7.60 5.71 1.97
N LYS A 207 -7.54 7.04 2.04
CA LYS A 207 -7.51 7.93 0.87
C LYS A 207 -6.16 7.94 0.17
N LEU A 208 -5.06 7.66 0.84
CA LEU A 208 -3.76 7.40 0.21
C LEU A 208 -3.71 6.02 -0.43
N GLY A 209 -4.49 5.07 0.06
CA GLY A 209 -4.45 3.66 -0.36
C GLY A 209 -3.38 2.86 0.36
N VAL A 210 -2.92 3.36 1.50
CA VAL A 210 -1.94 2.69 2.37
C VAL A 210 -2.66 1.67 3.24
N ASN A 211 -2.14 0.44 3.26
CA ASN A 211 -2.69 -0.67 4.04
C ASN A 211 -1.72 -1.18 5.10
N GLN A 212 -0.44 -0.84 4.98
CA GLN A 212 0.62 -1.22 5.92
C GLN A 212 1.26 0.06 6.45
N TYR A 213 1.33 0.19 7.76
CA TYR A 213 1.90 1.35 8.44
C TYR A 213 2.25 0.97 9.89
N ASN A 214 3.20 1.69 10.47
CA ASN A 214 3.52 1.63 11.89
C ASN A 214 2.89 2.85 12.57
N PHE A 215 2.18 2.63 13.66
CA PHE A 215 1.60 3.69 14.48
C PHE A 215 2.19 3.70 15.87
N ASN A 216 2.82 4.80 16.25
CA ASN A 216 3.30 5.04 17.59
C ASN A 216 2.32 5.94 18.35
N SER A 217 1.50 5.35 19.20
CA SER A 217 0.47 6.06 19.96
C SER A 217 1.04 7.05 20.99
N LYS A 218 2.22 6.79 21.56
CA LYS A 218 2.87 7.68 22.52
C LYS A 218 3.42 8.95 21.87
N LYS A 219 3.92 8.83 20.64
CA LYS A 219 4.48 9.96 19.87
C LYS A 219 3.47 10.60 18.93
N HIS A 220 2.29 10.02 18.76
CA HIS A 220 1.28 10.38 17.74
C HIS A 220 1.88 10.42 16.34
N THR A 221 2.75 9.45 15.99
CA THR A 221 3.38 9.35 14.67
C THR A 221 2.88 8.15 13.90
N ILE A 222 2.80 8.31 12.59
CA ILE A 222 2.60 7.21 11.64
C ILE A 222 3.75 7.18 10.64
N ASP A 223 4.21 5.97 10.35
CA ASP A 223 5.27 5.69 9.40
C ASP A 223 4.77 4.69 8.36
N PHE A 224 4.99 4.98 7.09
CA PHE A 224 4.58 4.11 5.98
C PHE A 224 5.36 4.43 4.70
N ILE A 225 5.32 3.49 3.76
CA ILE A 225 5.89 3.66 2.42
C ILE A 225 4.78 4.08 1.46
N CYS A 226 4.97 5.17 0.73
CA CYS A 226 4.05 5.63 -0.30
C CYS A 226 4.75 6.48 -1.37
N GLY A 227 4.73 6.01 -2.60
CA GLY A 227 5.40 6.66 -3.73
C GLY A 227 6.78 6.08 -4.00
N LYS A 228 7.32 6.46 -5.16
CA LYS A 228 8.67 6.09 -5.61
C LYS A 228 9.35 7.30 -6.21
N CYS A 229 10.66 7.43 -6.01
CA CYS A 229 11.51 8.33 -6.76
C CYS A 229 12.36 7.53 -7.76
N TYR A 230 12.69 8.17 -8.86
CA TYR A 230 13.64 7.66 -9.83
C TYR A 230 15.04 8.07 -9.38
N CYS A 231 15.93 7.11 -9.22
CA CYS A 231 17.31 7.35 -8.81
C CYS A 231 18.24 7.18 -10.00
N ASN A 232 18.97 8.23 -10.32
CA ASN A 232 19.98 8.21 -11.36
C ASN A 232 21.35 8.55 -10.72
N PHE A 233 21.94 7.58 -10.02
CA PHE A 233 23.19 7.80 -9.28
C PHE A 233 24.44 7.50 -10.08
N HIS A 234 24.37 6.71 -11.14
CA HIS A 234 25.49 6.40 -12.02
C HIS A 234 24.99 6.21 -13.44
N ASN A 235 25.90 6.37 -14.40
CA ASN A 235 25.69 6.20 -15.85
C ASN A 235 25.33 4.75 -16.26
N ASP A 236 24.80 3.94 -15.36
CA ASP A 236 24.41 2.58 -15.64
C ASP A 236 22.97 2.55 -16.12
N ASP A 237 22.71 1.73 -17.15
CA ASP A 237 21.43 1.56 -17.83
C ASP A 237 20.29 1.01 -16.94
N ASP A 238 20.56 0.71 -15.68
CA ASP A 238 19.61 0.19 -14.72
C ASP A 238 19.08 1.30 -13.79
N ALA A 239 18.03 1.97 -14.29
CA ALA A 239 17.31 2.94 -13.51
C ALA A 239 16.54 2.27 -12.37
N GLU A 240 16.96 2.47 -11.14
CA GLU A 240 16.26 1.95 -9.97
C GLU A 240 15.21 2.92 -9.45
N TYR A 241 14.06 2.37 -9.06
CA TYR A 241 12.99 3.12 -8.38
C TYR A 241 13.03 2.81 -6.90
N GLU A 242 13.43 3.77 -6.09
CA GLU A 242 13.42 3.65 -4.64
C GLU A 242 12.10 4.07 -4.02
N ASP A 243 11.73 3.43 -2.94
CA ASP A 243 10.52 3.73 -2.19
C ASP A 243 10.70 4.99 -1.33
N ILE A 244 9.63 5.76 -1.18
CA ILE A 244 9.60 6.94 -0.31
C ILE A 244 8.97 6.58 1.02
N TRP A 245 9.71 6.76 2.09
CA TRP A 245 9.25 6.65 3.46
C TRP A 245 8.60 7.94 3.92
N TRP A 246 7.45 7.82 4.55
CA TRP A 246 6.71 8.93 5.14
C TRP A 246 6.66 8.77 6.64
N THR A 247 7.10 9.79 7.37
CA THR A 247 6.87 9.93 8.81
C THR A 247 6.01 11.16 9.05
N ILE A 248 4.87 10.98 9.70
CA ILE A 248 3.93 12.09 9.97
C ILE A 248 3.64 12.14 11.46
N LYS A 249 3.87 13.31 12.08
CA LYS A 249 3.42 13.60 13.44
C LYS A 249 2.03 14.23 13.39
N MET A 250 1.06 13.55 14.00
CA MET A 250 -0.33 14.00 14.14
C MET A 250 -0.51 14.85 15.38
N ASN A 251 -1.69 15.46 15.55
CA ASN A 251 -2.08 16.06 16.83
C ASN A 251 -2.48 14.99 17.85
N ASP A 252 -2.74 15.40 19.10
CA ASP A 252 -3.06 14.48 20.20
C ASP A 252 -4.37 13.66 19.98
N ASN A 253 -5.23 14.10 19.09
CA ASN A 253 -6.43 13.38 18.66
C ASN A 253 -6.18 12.44 17.46
N ASN A 254 -4.91 12.19 17.10
CA ASN A 254 -4.51 11.41 15.92
C ASN A 254 -5.14 11.92 14.62
N GLN A 255 -5.19 13.23 14.46
CA GLN A 255 -5.72 13.91 13.28
C GLN A 255 -4.62 14.64 12.51
N LEU A 256 -4.82 14.73 11.20
CA LEU A 256 -3.96 15.45 10.28
C LEU A 256 -4.69 16.70 9.76
N THR A 257 -3.96 17.80 9.68
CA THR A 257 -4.44 19.06 9.11
C THR A 257 -3.71 19.37 7.80
N PRO A 258 -4.17 20.32 7.00
CA PRO A 258 -3.44 20.76 5.80
C PRO A 258 -2.02 21.26 6.09
N VAL A 259 -1.76 21.77 7.29
CA VAL A 259 -0.45 22.29 7.72
C VAL A 259 0.38 21.28 8.51
N THR A 260 -0.12 20.07 8.77
CA THR A 260 0.64 18.98 9.37
C THR A 260 1.90 18.75 8.53
N VAL A 261 3.05 18.67 9.21
CA VAL A 261 4.33 18.41 8.55
C VAL A 261 4.50 16.92 8.34
N VAL A 262 4.88 16.55 7.14
CA VAL A 262 5.32 15.22 6.78
C VAL A 262 6.82 15.25 6.50
N ASN A 263 7.54 14.32 7.09
CA ASN A 263 8.92 14.04 6.76
C ASN A 263 8.95 12.96 5.66
N PHE A 264 9.67 13.23 4.58
CA PHE A 264 9.96 12.29 3.51
C PHE A 264 11.42 11.91 3.57
N GLN A 265 11.69 10.63 3.46
CA GLN A 265 13.02 10.08 3.33
C GLN A 265 13.02 9.04 2.21
N ARG A 266 14.05 9.04 1.40
CA ARG A 266 14.31 7.97 0.44
C ARG A 266 14.83 6.76 1.21
N ILE A 267 14.34 5.57 0.88
CA ILE A 267 14.90 4.32 1.38
C ILE A 267 16.04 3.94 0.43
N THR A 268 17.26 3.98 0.95
CA THR A 268 18.42 3.40 0.29
C THR A 268 18.64 2.01 0.90
N ASP A 269 19.05 1.04 0.11
CA ASP A 269 19.31 -0.35 0.57
C ASP A 269 20.36 -0.44 1.70
N TRP A 270 21.08 0.65 1.98
CA TRP A 270 22.10 0.75 3.03
C TRP A 270 21.52 0.90 4.45
N GLU A 271 20.25 1.30 4.59
CA GLU A 271 19.63 1.59 5.88
C GLU A 271 18.74 0.45 6.43
N VAL A 272 18.68 -0.67 5.74
CA VAL A 272 17.79 -1.80 6.10
C VAL A 272 18.51 -2.91 6.88
N TRP A 273 19.76 -2.67 7.32
CA TRP A 273 20.55 -3.65 8.10
C TRP A 273 20.90 -3.15 9.49
#